data_3c6937a5c031a576572d1c6c027e409e
#
_entry.id   3c6937a5c031a576572d1c6c027e409e
#
_cell.length_a   1.000
_cell.length_b   1.000
_cell.length_c   1.000
_cell.angle_alpha   90.00
_cell.angle_beta   90.00
_cell.angle_gamma   90.00
#
_symmetry.space_group_name_H-M   'P 1'
#
loop_
_entity.id
_entity.type
_entity.pdbx_description
1 polymer ?
#
loop_
_entity_poly.entity_id
_entity_poly.type
_entity_poly.pdbx_seq_one_letter_code
_entity_poly.pdbx_strand_id
1 'polypeptide(L)'
;MTRTKDEKGMEGLKGQIQKGKGVDIGTMFVKCAHKEGDEIVFKSQRNAFFEVEHTDFTKKILDNSKVKYIIKEDNLYVVGDEALQFANMFNKDTRRPLSKGVISPTEKEALPMIELLIKSVVGEPAHKGEIVYFSVPGEPLDAEFNVLYHIKMVEGFLKTLGYTPKPINEGHAIILSELAEEDFTGIGLSFGGGMVNVCLSFMSV
;
A
#
# COMPACT_ATOMS: atom_id res chain seq x y z
N MET A 1 9.98 23.57 -44.23
CA MET A 1 9.09 23.55 -43.05
C MET A 1 9.96 23.42 -41.82
N THR A 2 10.16 24.54 -41.14
CA THR A 2 11.01 24.62 -39.91
C THR A 2 10.14 24.21 -38.73
N ARG A 3 10.47 23.10 -38.05
CA ARG A 3 9.82 22.68 -36.80
C ARG A 3 10.03 23.78 -35.78
N THR A 4 8.97 24.18 -35.10
CA THR A 4 8.96 25.21 -34.08
C THR A 4 9.75 24.77 -32.84
N LYS A 5 10.33 25.72 -32.09
CA LYS A 5 11.16 25.48 -30.90
C LYS A 5 10.41 24.67 -29.81
N ASP A 6 9.09 24.71 -29.80
CA ASP A 6 8.24 24.04 -28.82
C ASP A 6 8.16 22.52 -29.04
N GLU A 7 8.23 22.04 -30.29
CA GLU A 7 8.25 20.59 -30.57
C GLU A 7 9.55 19.91 -30.11
N LYS A 8 10.68 20.63 -30.14
CA LYS A 8 11.96 20.10 -29.62
C LYS A 8 12.03 20.03 -28.10
N GLY A 9 11.28 20.89 -27.38
CA GLY A 9 11.16 20.86 -25.93
C GLY A 9 10.37 19.66 -25.43
N MET A 10 9.33 19.26 -26.16
CA MET A 10 8.50 18.10 -25.80
C MET A 10 9.15 16.75 -26.11
N GLU A 11 10.01 16.65 -27.14
CA GLU A 11 10.77 15.41 -27.40
C GLU A 11 11.83 15.14 -26.32
N GLY A 12 12.42 16.20 -25.70
CA GLY A 12 13.38 16.06 -24.60
C GLY A 12 12.75 15.57 -23.28
N LEU A 13 11.46 15.82 -23.07
CA LEU A 13 10.71 15.37 -21.88
C LEU A 13 10.21 13.91 -21.98
N LYS A 14 10.09 13.36 -23.20
CA LYS A 14 9.71 11.96 -23.42
C LYS A 14 10.78 10.95 -23.00
N GLY A 15 11.99 11.40 -22.65
CA GLY A 15 13.15 10.55 -22.36
C GLY A 15 13.34 10.13 -20.89
N GLN A 16 12.54 10.62 -19.93
CA GLN A 16 12.77 10.35 -18.51
C GLN A 16 11.47 10.20 -17.71
N ILE A 17 10.55 9.36 -18.15
CA ILE A 17 9.54 8.85 -17.23
C ILE A 17 10.29 7.84 -16.33
N GLN A 18 10.70 8.28 -15.17
CA GLN A 18 11.26 7.38 -14.16
C GLN A 18 10.19 6.34 -13.83
N LYS A 19 10.53 5.07 -14.06
CA LYS A 19 9.68 3.97 -13.60
C LYS A 19 9.57 4.08 -12.09
N GLY A 20 8.36 4.05 -11.59
CA GLY A 20 8.05 4.10 -10.17
C GLY A 20 6.91 3.15 -9.87
N LYS A 21 6.58 3.03 -8.59
CA LYS A 21 5.45 2.23 -8.11
C LYS A 21 4.43 3.11 -7.40
N GLY A 22 3.16 2.72 -7.48
CA GLY A 22 2.08 3.25 -6.67
C GLY A 22 1.63 2.19 -5.67
N VAL A 23 1.47 2.57 -4.40
CA VAL A 23 1.03 1.66 -3.32
C VAL A 23 -0.16 2.26 -2.60
N ASP A 24 -1.25 1.51 -2.56
CA ASP A 24 -2.41 1.80 -1.75
C ASP A 24 -2.38 0.94 -0.48
N ILE A 25 -2.30 1.59 0.69
CA ILE A 25 -2.20 0.93 1.99
C ILE A 25 -3.51 1.10 2.74
N GLY A 26 -4.51 0.35 2.29
CA GLY A 26 -5.87 0.43 2.83
C GLY A 26 -6.14 -0.52 4.00
N THR A 27 -7.19 -0.24 4.76
CA THR A 27 -7.63 -1.08 5.88
C THR A 27 -8.01 -2.51 5.45
N MET A 28 -8.55 -2.69 4.25
CA MET A 28 -8.99 -4.01 3.73
C MET A 28 -7.93 -4.69 2.87
N PHE A 29 -7.20 -3.93 2.09
CA PHE A 29 -6.20 -4.43 1.13
C PHE A 29 -4.98 -3.54 1.10
N VAL A 30 -3.82 -4.16 0.85
CA VAL A 30 -2.61 -3.48 0.40
C VAL A 30 -2.45 -3.81 -1.08
N LYS A 31 -2.33 -2.79 -1.92
CA LYS A 31 -2.23 -2.94 -3.37
C LYS A 31 -0.99 -2.22 -3.89
N CYS A 32 -0.38 -2.75 -4.92
CA CYS A 32 0.72 -2.10 -5.62
C CYS A 32 0.47 -2.13 -7.13
N ALA A 33 0.73 -1.03 -7.79
CA ALA A 33 0.73 -0.92 -9.23
C ALA A 33 2.10 -0.45 -9.72
N HIS A 34 2.58 -1.03 -10.82
CA HIS A 34 3.80 -0.59 -11.49
C HIS A 34 3.72 -0.90 -12.98
N LYS A 35 4.55 -0.22 -13.78
CA LYS A 35 4.59 -0.41 -15.22
C LYS A 35 5.62 -1.47 -15.59
N GLU A 36 5.20 -2.51 -16.33
CA GLU A 36 6.05 -3.51 -16.98
C GLU A 36 5.89 -3.38 -18.50
N GLY A 37 6.93 -2.90 -19.19
CA GLY A 37 6.78 -2.54 -20.60
C GLY A 37 5.77 -1.39 -20.76
N ASP A 38 4.70 -1.64 -21.53
CA ASP A 38 3.59 -0.70 -21.73
C ASP A 38 2.35 -1.01 -20.88
N GLU A 39 2.36 -2.11 -20.15
CA GLU A 39 1.24 -2.54 -19.32
C GLU A 39 1.41 -2.12 -17.85
N ILE A 40 0.27 -1.91 -17.17
CA ILE A 40 0.24 -1.70 -15.72
C ILE A 40 -0.09 -3.04 -15.04
N VAL A 41 0.82 -3.49 -14.21
CA VAL A 41 0.67 -4.73 -13.44
C VAL A 41 0.25 -4.39 -12.01
N PHE A 42 -0.70 -5.15 -11.49
CA PHE A 42 -1.24 -4.98 -10.14
C PHE A 42 -0.91 -6.20 -9.28
N LYS A 43 -0.54 -5.93 -8.03
CA LYS A 43 -0.48 -6.91 -6.94
C LYS A 43 -1.39 -6.45 -5.82
N SER A 44 -2.08 -7.40 -5.20
CA SER A 44 -2.97 -7.12 -4.07
C SER A 44 -2.86 -8.22 -3.05
N GLN A 45 -2.96 -7.86 -1.77
CA GLN A 45 -3.07 -8.77 -0.64
C GLN A 45 -4.09 -8.22 0.34
N ARG A 46 -4.82 -9.11 1.01
CA ARG A 46 -5.66 -8.70 2.12
C ARG A 46 -4.83 -8.16 3.27
N ASN A 47 -5.26 -7.05 3.82
CA ASN A 47 -4.64 -6.49 5.03
C ASN A 47 -5.22 -7.20 6.26
N ALA A 48 -4.83 -8.47 6.43
CA ALA A 48 -5.28 -9.36 7.48
C ALA A 48 -4.17 -10.31 7.90
N PHE A 49 -4.22 -10.77 9.14
CA PHE A 49 -3.34 -11.81 9.66
C PHE A 49 -4.05 -12.61 10.76
N PHE A 50 -3.53 -13.78 11.07
CA PHE A 50 -3.82 -14.50 12.30
C PHE A 50 -2.54 -15.09 12.90
N GLU A 51 -2.59 -15.41 14.18
CA GLU A 51 -1.50 -16.08 14.87
C GLU A 51 -1.96 -17.45 15.39
N VAL A 52 -1.04 -18.38 15.41
CA VAL A 52 -1.22 -19.72 15.98
C VAL A 52 0.06 -20.15 16.69
N GLU A 53 -0.06 -20.92 17.76
CA GLU A 53 1.07 -21.43 18.51
C GLU A 53 2.02 -22.24 17.59
N HIS A 54 3.32 -21.99 17.73
CA HIS A 54 4.35 -22.71 17.01
C HIS A 54 4.55 -24.08 17.60
N THR A 55 3.86 -25.07 17.04
CA THR A 55 4.05 -26.48 17.33
C THR A 55 4.50 -27.21 16.05
N ASP A 56 5.10 -28.40 16.20
CA ASP A 56 5.46 -29.23 15.05
C ASP A 56 4.23 -29.55 14.17
N PHE A 57 3.08 -29.67 14.80
CA PHE A 57 1.82 -29.95 14.10
C PHE A 57 1.37 -28.74 13.27
N THR A 58 1.27 -27.54 13.85
CA THR A 58 0.86 -26.33 13.15
C THR A 58 1.82 -25.97 12.04
N LYS A 59 3.14 -26.06 12.32
CA LYS A 59 4.18 -25.83 11.32
C LYS A 59 4.05 -26.79 10.15
N LYS A 60 3.89 -28.10 10.41
CA LYS A 60 3.75 -29.10 9.36
C LYS A 60 2.52 -28.90 8.47
N ILE A 61 1.39 -28.43 9.03
CA ILE A 61 0.20 -28.11 8.24
C ILE A 61 0.50 -26.95 7.28
N LEU A 62 1.09 -25.84 7.77
CA LEU A 62 1.40 -24.66 6.96
C LEU A 62 2.44 -24.98 5.88
N ASP A 63 3.49 -25.75 6.21
CA ASP A 63 4.52 -26.19 5.27
C ASP A 63 3.92 -27.08 4.15
N ASN A 64 3.12 -28.05 4.49
CA ASN A 64 2.46 -28.95 3.52
C ASN A 64 1.51 -28.20 2.58
N SER A 65 0.88 -27.15 3.09
CA SER A 65 -0.02 -26.28 2.33
C SER A 65 0.72 -25.16 1.58
N LYS A 66 2.05 -25.09 1.71
CA LYS A 66 2.90 -24.05 1.11
C LYS A 66 2.52 -22.62 1.51
N VAL A 67 1.93 -22.47 2.67
CA VAL A 67 1.52 -21.16 3.22
C VAL A 67 2.75 -20.43 3.73
N LYS A 68 2.89 -19.16 3.37
CA LYS A 68 3.95 -18.31 3.90
C LYS A 68 3.59 -17.81 5.29
N TYR A 69 4.50 -17.96 6.21
CA TYR A 69 4.36 -17.46 7.58
C TYR A 69 5.68 -16.90 8.09
N ILE A 70 5.62 -16.14 9.15
CA ILE A 70 6.79 -15.74 9.94
C ILE A 70 6.68 -16.35 11.32
N ILE A 71 7.85 -16.61 11.92
CA ILE A 71 7.95 -17.05 13.32
C ILE A 71 8.38 -15.84 14.14
N LYS A 72 7.63 -15.56 15.19
CA LYS A 72 7.98 -14.53 16.16
C LYS A 72 7.63 -15.08 17.55
N GLU A 73 8.65 -15.13 18.43
CA GLU A 73 8.52 -15.78 19.74
C GLU A 73 8.00 -17.22 19.57
N ASP A 74 6.96 -17.57 20.29
CA ASP A 74 6.35 -18.91 20.28
C ASP A 74 5.15 -19.01 19.31
N ASN A 75 5.00 -18.07 18.36
CA ASN A 75 3.87 -18.03 17.45
C ASN A 75 4.28 -18.03 15.96
N LEU A 76 3.42 -18.62 15.15
CA LEU A 76 3.42 -18.54 13.70
C LEU A 76 2.37 -17.49 13.27
N TYR A 77 2.78 -16.56 12.41
CA TYR A 77 1.91 -15.52 11.87
C TYR A 77 1.71 -15.74 10.38
N VAL A 78 0.47 -15.90 9.97
CA VAL A 78 0.07 -15.99 8.57
C VAL A 78 -0.58 -14.68 8.16
N VAL A 79 -0.22 -14.14 7.00
CA VAL A 79 -0.69 -12.84 6.52
C VAL A 79 -1.37 -12.94 5.16
N GLY A 80 -2.16 -11.94 4.82
CA GLY A 80 -2.75 -11.82 3.49
C GLY A 80 -3.98 -12.67 3.26
N ASP A 81 -4.14 -13.14 2.03
CA ASP A 81 -5.29 -13.94 1.62
C ASP A 81 -5.29 -15.31 2.31
N GLU A 82 -4.11 -15.88 2.53
CA GLU A 82 -3.94 -17.13 3.25
C GLU A 82 -4.42 -17.03 4.70
N ALA A 83 -4.31 -15.86 5.33
CA ALA A 83 -4.81 -15.67 6.69
C ALA A 83 -6.31 -15.97 6.79
N LEU A 84 -7.11 -15.54 5.82
CA LEU A 84 -8.55 -15.84 5.80
C LEU A 84 -8.87 -17.30 5.56
N GLN A 85 -8.10 -17.96 4.69
CA GLN A 85 -8.32 -19.35 4.35
C GLN A 85 -8.00 -20.28 5.53
N PHE A 86 -6.91 -20.01 6.24
CA PHE A 86 -6.39 -20.88 7.28
C PHE A 86 -6.88 -20.54 8.69
N ALA A 87 -7.30 -19.30 8.98
CA ALA A 87 -7.80 -18.92 10.29
C ALA A 87 -8.92 -19.85 10.78
N ASN A 88 -9.91 -20.13 9.93
CA ASN A 88 -11.01 -21.04 10.24
C ASN A 88 -10.55 -22.46 10.54
N MET A 89 -9.52 -22.97 9.82
CA MET A 89 -8.96 -24.31 10.06
C MET A 89 -8.38 -24.43 11.47
N PHE A 90 -7.76 -23.34 11.96
CA PHE A 90 -7.16 -23.29 13.28
C PHE A 90 -8.12 -22.76 14.37
N ASN A 91 -9.40 -22.53 14.01
CA ASN A 91 -10.41 -21.90 14.90
C ASN A 91 -9.90 -20.58 15.50
N LYS A 92 -9.35 -19.72 14.65
CA LYS A 92 -8.82 -18.41 14.99
C LYS A 92 -9.55 -17.31 14.23
N ASP A 93 -9.63 -16.15 14.85
CA ASP A 93 -10.10 -14.93 14.17
C ASP A 93 -8.95 -14.25 13.45
N THR A 94 -9.25 -13.64 12.30
CA THR A 94 -8.31 -12.75 11.64
C THR A 94 -8.33 -11.37 12.27
N ARG A 95 -7.15 -10.78 12.38
CA ARG A 95 -6.94 -9.40 12.86
C ARG A 95 -6.40 -8.54 11.71
N ARG A 96 -6.44 -7.22 11.88
CA ARG A 96 -5.93 -6.27 10.89
C ARG A 96 -4.91 -5.34 11.50
N PRO A 97 -3.78 -5.12 10.82
CA PRO A 97 -2.79 -4.12 11.24
C PRO A 97 -3.31 -2.68 11.20
N LEU A 98 -4.28 -2.40 10.31
CA LEU A 98 -4.88 -1.07 10.17
C LEU A 98 -6.31 -1.02 10.72
N SER A 99 -6.62 0.12 11.32
CA SER A 99 -7.97 0.50 11.73
C SER A 99 -8.23 1.94 11.32
N LYS A 100 -9.40 2.23 10.75
CA LYS A 100 -9.78 3.59 10.31
C LYS A 100 -8.72 4.24 9.40
N GLY A 101 -8.15 3.49 8.47
CA GLY A 101 -7.17 3.99 7.50
C GLY A 101 -5.74 4.15 8.00
N VAL A 102 -5.46 3.98 9.30
CA VAL A 102 -4.12 4.13 9.88
C VAL A 102 -3.67 2.88 10.63
N ILE A 103 -2.37 2.80 10.95
CA ILE A 103 -1.82 1.72 11.78
C ILE A 103 -2.57 1.70 13.12
N SER A 104 -3.11 0.53 13.47
CA SER A 104 -3.95 0.37 14.65
C SER A 104 -3.14 0.56 15.92
N PRO A 105 -3.50 1.50 16.79
CA PRO A 105 -2.80 1.69 18.06
C PRO A 105 -3.09 0.60 19.09
N THR A 106 -4.15 -0.18 18.89
CA THR A 106 -4.58 -1.25 19.80
C THR A 106 -4.11 -2.63 19.38
N GLU A 107 -3.61 -2.78 18.15
CA GLU A 107 -3.08 -4.05 17.65
C GLU A 107 -1.57 -4.11 17.89
N LYS A 108 -1.15 -4.99 18.80
CA LYS A 108 0.25 -5.13 19.22
C LYS A 108 1.17 -5.56 18.06
N GLU A 109 0.65 -6.36 17.15
CA GLU A 109 1.40 -6.88 16.01
C GLU A 109 1.21 -6.02 14.73
N ALA A 110 0.59 -4.85 14.84
CA ALA A 110 0.31 -3.99 13.69
C ALA A 110 1.54 -3.69 12.84
N LEU A 111 2.63 -3.24 13.47
CA LEU A 111 3.85 -2.83 12.77
C LEU A 111 4.53 -3.95 12.00
N PRO A 112 4.89 -5.10 12.61
CA PRO A 112 5.54 -6.17 11.88
C PRO A 112 4.64 -6.79 10.81
N MET A 113 3.33 -6.85 11.02
CA MET A 113 2.41 -7.42 10.05
C MET A 113 2.20 -6.50 8.84
N ILE A 114 2.07 -5.18 9.04
CA ILE A 114 1.93 -4.25 7.91
C ILE A 114 3.23 -4.13 7.12
N GLU A 115 4.39 -4.15 7.77
CA GLU A 115 5.69 -4.18 7.11
C GLU A 115 5.83 -5.40 6.19
N LEU A 116 5.47 -6.58 6.69
CA LEU A 116 5.49 -7.83 5.93
C LEU A 116 4.54 -7.78 4.73
N LEU A 117 3.32 -7.26 4.92
CA LEU A 117 2.33 -7.10 3.86
C LEU A 117 2.83 -6.13 2.78
N ILE A 118 3.35 -4.96 3.18
CA ILE A 118 3.93 -3.99 2.24
C ILE A 118 5.05 -4.66 1.43
N LYS A 119 5.99 -5.32 2.11
CA LYS A 119 7.10 -6.02 1.45
C LYS A 119 6.62 -7.07 0.46
N SER A 120 5.60 -7.85 0.81
CA SER A 120 5.06 -8.92 -0.05
C SER A 120 4.43 -8.40 -1.34
N VAL A 121 3.81 -7.21 -1.28
CA VAL A 121 3.09 -6.59 -2.40
C VAL A 121 4.01 -5.73 -3.26
N VAL A 122 4.85 -4.90 -2.63
CA VAL A 122 5.74 -3.96 -3.31
C VAL A 122 6.97 -4.66 -3.90
N GLY A 123 7.52 -5.66 -3.19
CA GLY A 123 8.74 -6.38 -3.57
C GLY A 123 9.99 -5.51 -3.43
N GLU A 124 11.06 -5.93 -4.11
CA GLU A 124 12.31 -5.19 -4.16
C GLU A 124 12.24 -4.07 -5.22
N PRO A 125 12.97 -2.96 -5.03
CA PRO A 125 13.08 -1.91 -6.05
C PRO A 125 13.88 -2.40 -7.26
N ALA A 126 13.51 -1.92 -8.46
CA ALA A 126 14.24 -2.21 -9.70
C ALA A 126 15.67 -1.62 -9.68
N HIS A 127 15.86 -0.52 -8.94
CA HIS A 127 17.15 0.11 -8.68
C HIS A 127 17.07 0.85 -7.34
N LYS A 128 18.22 1.06 -6.70
CA LYS A 128 18.30 1.79 -5.44
C LYS A 128 17.72 3.19 -5.59
N GLY A 129 16.79 3.54 -4.72
CA GLY A 129 16.14 4.84 -4.72
C GLY A 129 14.98 4.97 -5.73
N GLU A 130 14.48 3.85 -6.28
CA GLU A 130 13.25 3.86 -7.09
C GLU A 130 12.14 4.61 -6.34
N ILE A 131 11.43 5.50 -7.05
CA ILE A 131 10.35 6.27 -6.44
C ILE A 131 9.14 5.36 -6.22
N VAL A 132 8.57 5.44 -5.02
CA VAL A 132 7.28 4.82 -4.70
C VAL A 132 6.35 5.86 -4.09
N TYR A 133 5.21 6.09 -4.74
CA TYR A 133 4.12 6.86 -4.15
C TYR A 133 3.27 5.93 -3.31
N PHE A 134 2.92 6.33 -2.09
CA PHE A 134 2.04 5.55 -1.23
C PHE A 134 0.86 6.41 -0.76
N SER A 135 -0.34 5.81 -0.78
CA SER A 135 -1.56 6.47 -0.35
C SER A 135 -1.53 6.77 1.15
N VAL A 136 -2.05 7.94 1.51
CA VAL A 136 -2.28 8.34 2.88
C VAL A 136 -3.71 8.86 3.03
N PRO A 137 -4.40 8.55 4.13
CA PRO A 137 -5.71 9.09 4.38
C PRO A 137 -5.68 10.62 4.60
N GLY A 138 -6.82 11.26 4.43
CA GLY A 138 -7.03 12.63 4.90
C GLY A 138 -7.02 12.70 6.43
N GLU A 139 -6.86 13.93 6.96
CA GLU A 139 -7.05 14.16 8.39
C GLU A 139 -8.50 13.85 8.78
N PRO A 140 -8.73 13.10 9.86
CA PRO A 140 -10.09 12.74 10.26
C PRO A 140 -10.85 13.97 10.80
N LEU A 141 -12.13 14.06 10.48
CA LEU A 141 -13.02 15.10 11.01
C LEU A 141 -13.68 14.70 12.33
N ASP A 142 -13.78 13.40 12.59
CA ASP A 142 -14.58 12.82 13.66
C ASP A 142 -13.77 11.92 14.63
N ALA A 143 -12.45 11.92 14.52
CA ALA A 143 -11.59 11.08 15.35
C ALA A 143 -10.24 11.73 15.64
N GLU A 144 -9.78 11.58 16.86
CA GLU A 144 -8.46 12.00 17.30
C GLU A 144 -7.42 10.88 17.08
N PHE A 145 -6.90 10.73 15.86
CA PHE A 145 -5.74 9.89 15.62
C PHE A 145 -4.70 10.58 14.73
N ASN A 146 -3.47 10.19 14.91
CA ASN A 146 -2.35 10.85 14.29
C ASN A 146 -1.97 10.18 12.96
N VAL A 147 -2.39 10.78 11.85
CA VAL A 147 -2.03 10.36 10.50
C VAL A 147 -0.51 10.44 10.28
N LEU A 148 0.17 11.40 10.92
CA LEU A 148 1.61 11.57 10.78
C LEU A 148 2.40 10.34 11.24
N TYR A 149 1.96 9.67 12.32
CA TYR A 149 2.60 8.43 12.76
C TYR A 149 2.54 7.35 11.68
N HIS A 150 1.36 7.15 11.08
CA HIS A 150 1.17 6.20 9.99
C HIS A 150 2.10 6.53 8.81
N ILE A 151 2.13 7.79 8.37
CA ILE A 151 3.00 8.26 7.28
C ILE A 151 4.46 7.93 7.56
N LYS A 152 4.96 8.28 8.76
CA LYS A 152 6.37 8.10 9.12
C LYS A 152 6.77 6.63 9.21
N MET A 153 5.89 5.77 9.71
CA MET A 153 6.16 4.33 9.77
C MET A 153 6.22 3.72 8.37
N VAL A 154 5.26 4.02 7.50
CA VAL A 154 5.26 3.55 6.11
C VAL A 154 6.47 4.08 5.33
N GLU A 155 6.80 5.37 5.47
CA GLU A 155 8.04 5.93 4.90
C GLU A 155 9.27 5.13 5.36
N GLY A 156 9.35 4.82 6.64
CA GLY A 156 10.45 4.03 7.21
C GLY A 156 10.56 2.65 6.58
N PHE A 157 9.47 1.91 6.48
CA PHE A 157 9.42 0.57 5.87
C PHE A 157 9.87 0.61 4.40
N LEU A 158 9.34 1.53 3.61
CA LEU A 158 9.70 1.66 2.20
C LEU A 158 11.16 2.09 2.00
N LYS A 159 11.69 2.98 2.87
CA LYS A 159 13.12 3.34 2.86
C LYS A 159 14.02 2.16 3.19
N THR A 160 13.63 1.33 4.16
CA THR A 160 14.38 0.12 4.53
C THR A 160 14.45 -0.87 3.37
N LEU A 161 13.41 -0.93 2.52
CA LEU A 161 13.41 -1.71 1.29
C LEU A 161 14.26 -1.09 0.17
N GLY A 162 14.78 0.13 0.33
CA GLY A 162 15.63 0.80 -0.66
C GLY A 162 14.90 1.75 -1.61
N TYR A 163 13.63 2.06 -1.35
CA TYR A 163 12.84 3.01 -2.13
C TYR A 163 13.06 4.46 -1.68
N THR A 164 12.64 5.39 -2.54
CA THR A 164 12.40 6.81 -2.21
C THR A 164 10.89 7.03 -2.10
N PRO A 165 10.30 6.90 -0.89
CA PRO A 165 8.85 7.01 -0.71
C PRO A 165 8.38 8.45 -0.78
N LYS A 166 7.19 8.64 -1.38
CA LYS A 166 6.46 9.90 -1.45
C LYS A 166 5.00 9.68 -1.05
N PRO A 167 4.51 10.32 0.01
CA PRO A 167 3.10 10.25 0.37
C PRO A 167 2.23 11.00 -0.64
N ILE A 168 1.04 10.49 -0.91
CA ILE A 168 -0.01 11.14 -1.68
C ILE A 168 -1.35 10.92 -1.00
N ASN A 169 -2.18 11.96 -0.90
CA ASN A 169 -3.54 11.80 -0.39
C ASN A 169 -4.38 10.92 -1.32
N GLU A 170 -5.16 9.98 -0.76
CA GLU A 170 -5.97 9.01 -1.54
C GLU A 170 -6.92 9.70 -2.51
N GLY A 171 -7.66 10.72 -2.05
CA GLY A 171 -8.59 11.45 -2.91
C GLY A 171 -7.88 12.26 -3.99
N HIS A 172 -6.70 12.81 -3.68
CA HIS A 172 -5.89 13.52 -4.67
C HIS A 172 -5.31 12.56 -5.73
N ALA A 173 -4.91 11.34 -5.33
CA ALA A 173 -4.48 10.33 -6.30
C ALA A 173 -5.59 9.97 -7.31
N ILE A 174 -6.86 9.90 -6.86
CA ILE A 174 -8.02 9.69 -7.73
C ILE A 174 -8.18 10.86 -8.72
N ILE A 175 -8.08 12.10 -8.25
CA ILE A 175 -8.17 13.29 -9.10
C ILE A 175 -7.09 13.28 -10.18
N LEU A 176 -5.85 12.96 -9.81
CA LEU A 176 -4.74 12.91 -10.76
C LEU A 176 -4.89 11.79 -11.79
N SER A 177 -5.57 10.69 -11.46
CA SER A 177 -5.80 9.59 -12.42
C SER A 177 -6.99 9.83 -13.35
N GLU A 178 -8.06 10.48 -12.87
CA GLU A 178 -9.35 10.49 -13.55
C GLU A 178 -9.72 11.86 -14.16
N LEU A 179 -9.17 12.97 -13.65
CA LEU A 179 -9.60 14.31 -14.01
C LEU A 179 -8.55 15.12 -14.78
N ALA A 180 -7.71 14.45 -15.58
CA ALA A 180 -6.70 15.13 -16.39
C ALA A 180 -7.32 16.02 -17.49
N GLU A 181 -8.46 15.63 -18.06
CA GLU A 181 -9.19 16.39 -19.08
C GLU A 181 -9.95 17.61 -18.51
N GLU A 182 -10.19 17.61 -17.18
CA GLU A 182 -10.84 18.68 -16.42
C GLU A 182 -9.80 19.56 -15.69
N ASP A 183 -8.58 19.66 -16.19
CA ASP A 183 -7.48 20.39 -15.56
C ASP A 183 -7.29 20.03 -14.07
N PHE A 184 -7.53 18.75 -13.71
CA PHE A 184 -7.47 18.24 -12.35
C PHE A 184 -8.37 18.98 -11.36
N THR A 185 -9.52 19.47 -11.85
CA THR A 185 -10.49 20.21 -11.05
C THR A 185 -11.72 19.33 -10.78
N GLY A 186 -12.03 19.10 -9.51
CA GLY A 186 -13.19 18.29 -9.13
C GLY A 186 -13.13 17.74 -7.72
N ILE A 187 -13.95 16.74 -7.45
CA ILE A 187 -14.06 16.07 -6.14
C ILE A 187 -13.65 14.61 -6.30
N GLY A 188 -12.60 14.20 -5.59
CA GLY A 188 -12.18 12.82 -5.46
C GLY A 188 -12.80 12.18 -4.21
N LEU A 189 -13.46 11.02 -4.38
CA LEU A 189 -14.08 10.26 -3.30
C LEU A 189 -13.46 8.85 -3.24
N SER A 190 -12.93 8.47 -2.07
CA SER A 190 -12.48 7.11 -1.79
C SER A 190 -13.32 6.49 -0.69
N PHE A 191 -14.03 5.41 -1.00
CA PHE A 191 -14.81 4.63 -0.04
C PHE A 191 -14.04 3.38 0.36
N GLY A 192 -13.32 3.46 1.47
CA GLY A 192 -12.49 2.39 1.99
C GLY A 192 -13.19 1.49 3.01
N GLY A 193 -12.52 0.43 3.44
CA GLY A 193 -13.00 -0.47 4.49
C GLY A 193 -12.90 0.10 5.92
N GLY A 194 -12.24 1.24 6.11
CA GLY A 194 -12.02 1.86 7.40
C GLY A 194 -12.46 3.31 7.50
N MET A 195 -12.53 4.00 6.36
CA MET A 195 -12.93 5.42 6.29
C MET A 195 -13.36 5.80 4.88
N VAL A 196 -13.95 6.99 4.77
CA VAL A 196 -14.22 7.67 3.51
C VAL A 196 -13.30 8.88 3.43
N ASN A 197 -12.57 9.02 2.33
CA ASN A 197 -11.74 10.19 2.04
C ASN A 197 -12.42 11.06 0.99
N VAL A 198 -12.42 12.35 1.22
CA VAL A 198 -12.94 13.36 0.29
C VAL A 198 -11.83 14.35 0.00
N CYS A 199 -11.57 14.60 -1.27
CA CYS A 199 -10.61 15.60 -1.72
C CYS A 199 -11.30 16.54 -2.70
N LEU A 200 -11.19 17.84 -2.46
CA LEU A 200 -11.57 18.89 -3.41
C LEU A 200 -10.28 19.42 -4.03
N SER A 201 -10.22 19.47 -5.34
CA SER A 201 -9.08 20.00 -6.08
C SER A 201 -9.51 21.06 -7.06
N PHE A 202 -8.71 22.08 -7.20
CA PHE A 202 -8.81 23.10 -8.24
C PHE A 202 -7.45 23.27 -8.90
N MET A 203 -7.32 22.88 -10.18
CA MET A 203 -6.09 22.95 -10.96
C MET A 203 -4.90 22.24 -10.27
N SER A 204 -5.13 21.04 -9.72
CA SER A 204 -4.14 20.22 -8.97
C SER A 204 -3.72 20.79 -7.61
N VAL A 205 -4.44 21.74 -7.05
CA VAL A 205 -4.17 22.32 -5.71
C VAL A 205 -5.25 21.91 -4.72
#